data_728063b2a62a489dd8f322b18b469b1d
#
_entry.id   728063b2a62a489dd8f322b18b469b1d
#
_cell.length_a   1.000
_cell.length_b   1.000
_cell.length_c   1.000
_cell.angle_alpha   90.00
_cell.angle_beta   90.00
_cell.angle_gamma   90.00
#
_symmetry.space_group_name_H-M   'P 1'
#
loop_
_entity.id
_entity.type
_entity.pdbx_description
1 polymer ?
#
loop_
_entity_poly.entity_id
_entity_poly.type
_entity_poly.pdbx_seq_one_letter_code
_entity_poly.pdbx_strand_id
1 'polypeptide(L)'
;IAIALVVEGRYSDFTLVNETVNAARNNRRTVRFAGLINAVLRRFLREREQISAVLQKDLDVRFNAPLWWIRRIKESHPSNWEEILRIGTLRAPMTLRVNARRITPAAYLEELKARGIPALRVGRSAVMLESPLPVKDIPGFTEGIVSVQDAGTQLAAEILAPQKNEQILDACAAPGGKTAHLLESADCHVTALEIDPKRAELIKSTLLRLGVEATVRAADAAMVSEWHSGREFDAILLDAPCTASGIVRRQPDVPWSR
;
A
#
# COMPACT_ATOMS: atom_id res chain seq x y z
N ILE A 1 -13.58 -5.81 17.10
CA ILE A 1 -12.71 -6.85 16.48
C ILE A 1 -13.48 -8.16 16.33
N ALA A 2 -13.98 -8.79 17.43
CA ALA A 2 -14.64 -10.11 17.38
C ALA A 2 -15.80 -10.17 16.37
N ILE A 3 -16.70 -9.17 16.35
CA ILE A 3 -17.81 -9.10 15.37
C ILE A 3 -17.28 -9.03 13.93
N ALA A 4 -16.23 -8.26 13.67
CA ALA A 4 -15.61 -8.19 12.34
C ALA A 4 -15.07 -9.55 11.89
N LEU A 5 -14.41 -10.29 12.79
CA LEU A 5 -13.90 -11.64 12.49
C LEU A 5 -15.02 -12.66 12.26
N VAL A 6 -16.18 -12.51 12.95
CA VAL A 6 -17.38 -13.31 12.65
C VAL A 6 -17.89 -13.03 11.24
N VAL A 7 -17.93 -11.75 10.85
CA VAL A 7 -18.40 -11.36 9.51
C VAL A 7 -17.46 -11.86 8.41
N GLU A 8 -16.15 -11.84 8.65
CA GLU A 8 -15.15 -12.38 7.72
C GLU A 8 -15.20 -13.91 7.56
N GLY A 9 -15.78 -14.64 8.51
CA GLY A 9 -15.94 -16.10 8.41
C GLY A 9 -14.64 -16.92 8.49
N ARG A 10 -13.54 -16.32 9.02
CA ARG A 10 -12.23 -17.01 9.10
C ARG A 10 -12.17 -18.09 10.17
N TYR A 11 -13.01 -17.99 11.18
CA TYR A 11 -13.05 -18.90 12.33
C TYR A 11 -14.48 -19.32 12.60
N SER A 12 -14.65 -20.46 13.28
CA SER A 12 -16.00 -20.86 13.73
C SER A 12 -16.55 -19.86 14.76
N ASP A 13 -17.87 -19.64 14.74
CA ASP A 13 -18.56 -18.76 15.69
C ASP A 13 -18.28 -19.15 17.15
N PHE A 14 -18.23 -20.46 17.42
CA PHE A 14 -17.89 -20.99 18.73
C PHE A 14 -16.48 -20.58 19.18
N THR A 15 -15.49 -20.78 18.31
CA THR A 15 -14.10 -20.43 18.60
C THR A 15 -13.96 -18.94 18.88
N LEU A 16 -14.58 -18.09 18.06
CA LEU A 16 -14.51 -16.63 18.22
C LEU A 16 -15.12 -16.16 19.53
N VAL A 17 -16.29 -16.67 19.89
CA VAL A 17 -16.93 -16.32 21.17
C VAL A 17 -16.07 -16.78 22.34
N ASN A 18 -15.61 -18.04 22.32
CA ASN A 18 -14.80 -18.60 23.39
C ASN A 18 -13.50 -17.83 23.60
N GLU A 19 -12.73 -17.64 22.56
CA GLU A 19 -11.43 -16.93 22.63
C GLU A 19 -11.59 -15.47 23.04
N THR A 20 -12.65 -14.79 22.57
CA THR A 20 -12.92 -13.41 22.96
C THR A 20 -13.28 -13.31 24.44
N VAL A 21 -14.11 -14.22 24.94
CA VAL A 21 -14.51 -14.24 26.36
C VAL A 21 -13.32 -14.61 27.23
N ASN A 22 -12.48 -15.57 26.82
CA ASN A 22 -11.27 -15.95 27.54
C ASN A 22 -10.25 -14.78 27.58
N ALA A 23 -10.05 -14.10 26.48
CA ALA A 23 -9.21 -12.89 26.44
C ALA A 23 -9.73 -11.80 27.41
N ALA A 24 -11.04 -11.61 27.45
CA ALA A 24 -11.66 -10.67 28.39
C ALA A 24 -11.49 -11.07 29.86
N ARG A 25 -11.58 -12.37 30.17
CA ARG A 25 -11.36 -12.91 31.53
C ARG A 25 -9.91 -12.76 31.99
N ASN A 26 -8.97 -12.90 31.09
CA ASN A 26 -7.52 -12.84 31.38
C ASN A 26 -6.98 -11.40 31.48
N ASN A 27 -7.81 -10.38 31.24
CA ASN A 27 -7.40 -8.99 31.32
C ASN A 27 -8.13 -8.26 32.47
N ARG A 28 -7.37 -7.70 33.42
CA ARG A 28 -7.86 -7.00 34.62
C ARG A 28 -8.87 -5.88 34.30
N ARG A 29 -8.77 -5.23 33.14
CA ARG A 29 -9.67 -4.12 32.75
C ARG A 29 -11.00 -4.62 32.19
N THR A 30 -11.05 -5.82 31.62
CA THR A 30 -12.21 -6.35 30.91
C THR A 30 -12.88 -7.55 31.60
N VAL A 31 -12.26 -8.15 32.61
CA VAL A 31 -12.80 -9.34 33.31
C VAL A 31 -14.24 -9.14 33.77
N ARG A 32 -14.57 -7.98 34.32
CA ARG A 32 -15.95 -7.66 34.82
C ARG A 32 -16.97 -7.61 33.67
N PHE A 33 -16.56 -7.48 32.44
CA PHE A 33 -17.42 -7.40 31.26
C PHE A 33 -17.50 -8.72 30.48
N ALA A 34 -16.83 -9.79 30.94
CA ALA A 34 -16.78 -11.06 30.20
C ALA A 34 -18.17 -11.65 29.93
N GLY A 35 -19.10 -11.57 30.93
CA GLY A 35 -20.49 -11.97 30.78
C GLY A 35 -21.25 -11.14 29.74
N LEU A 36 -21.10 -9.82 29.76
CA LEU A 36 -21.72 -8.91 28.80
C LEU A 36 -21.19 -9.18 27.39
N ILE A 37 -19.87 -9.34 27.23
CA ILE A 37 -19.22 -9.65 25.94
C ILE A 37 -19.79 -10.95 25.36
N ASN A 38 -19.91 -12.00 26.19
CA ASN A 38 -20.52 -13.27 25.76
C ASN A 38 -21.99 -13.08 25.31
N ALA A 39 -22.79 -12.34 26.08
CA ALA A 39 -24.20 -12.10 25.77
C ALA A 39 -24.36 -11.32 24.45
N VAL A 40 -23.57 -10.25 24.26
CA VAL A 40 -23.58 -9.43 23.03
C VAL A 40 -23.18 -10.24 21.80
N LEU A 41 -22.09 -11.02 21.89
CA LEU A 41 -21.65 -11.85 20.77
C LEU A 41 -22.69 -12.92 20.41
N ARG A 42 -23.25 -13.61 21.40
CA ARG A 42 -24.30 -14.60 21.14
C ARG A 42 -25.58 -13.99 20.58
N ARG A 43 -25.97 -12.80 21.05
CA ARG A 43 -27.08 -12.05 20.47
C ARG A 43 -26.80 -11.68 19.01
N PHE A 44 -25.64 -11.14 18.71
CA PHE A 44 -25.24 -10.83 17.36
C PHE A 44 -25.32 -12.04 16.42
N LEU A 45 -24.82 -13.19 16.86
CA LEU A 45 -24.88 -14.44 16.07
C LEU A 45 -26.32 -14.87 15.77
N ARG A 46 -27.23 -14.75 16.73
CA ARG A 46 -28.65 -15.13 16.54
C ARG A 46 -29.41 -14.17 15.64
N GLU A 47 -29.09 -12.88 15.71
CA GLU A 47 -29.83 -11.81 15.04
C GLU A 47 -29.04 -11.26 13.83
N ARG A 48 -27.95 -11.95 13.41
CA ARG A 48 -26.98 -11.48 12.42
C ARG A 48 -27.63 -11.00 11.11
N GLU A 49 -28.55 -11.78 10.56
CA GLU A 49 -29.22 -11.45 9.29
C GLU A 49 -30.10 -10.20 9.43
N GLN A 50 -30.87 -10.11 10.52
CA GLN A 50 -31.73 -8.96 10.77
C GLN A 50 -30.92 -7.68 11.00
N ILE A 51 -29.88 -7.76 11.82
CA ILE A 51 -28.96 -6.63 12.07
C ILE A 51 -28.30 -6.19 10.76
N SER A 52 -27.79 -7.13 9.96
CA SER A 52 -27.15 -6.83 8.68
C SER A 52 -28.12 -6.18 7.70
N ALA A 53 -29.36 -6.66 7.60
CA ALA A 53 -30.38 -6.09 6.71
C ALA A 53 -30.77 -4.65 7.09
N VAL A 54 -30.80 -4.32 8.37
CA VAL A 54 -31.03 -2.95 8.83
C VAL A 54 -29.86 -2.05 8.51
N LEU A 55 -28.64 -2.48 8.83
CA LEU A 55 -27.41 -1.72 8.64
C LEU A 55 -27.07 -1.47 7.17
N GLN A 56 -27.42 -2.38 6.27
CA GLN A 56 -27.21 -2.20 4.82
C GLN A 56 -28.03 -1.06 4.21
N LYS A 57 -29.01 -0.50 4.91
CA LYS A 57 -29.76 0.68 4.44
C LYS A 57 -28.95 1.98 4.58
N ASP A 58 -28.00 2.02 5.51
CA ASP A 58 -27.15 3.17 5.75
C ASP A 58 -25.91 3.10 4.87
N LEU A 59 -25.70 4.11 4.04
CA LEU A 59 -24.62 4.14 3.04
C LEU A 59 -23.24 4.11 3.68
N ASP A 60 -23.05 4.81 4.79
CA ASP A 60 -21.79 4.83 5.54
C ASP A 60 -21.41 3.45 6.10
N VAL A 61 -22.41 2.70 6.54
CA VAL A 61 -22.23 1.31 7.00
C VAL A 61 -22.00 0.37 5.82
N ARG A 62 -22.84 0.49 4.77
CA ARG A 62 -22.77 -0.37 3.57
C ARG A 62 -21.40 -0.31 2.90
N PHE A 63 -20.81 0.88 2.80
CA PHE A 63 -19.53 1.11 2.13
C PHE A 63 -18.35 1.28 3.09
N ASN A 64 -18.60 1.21 4.41
CA ASN A 64 -17.58 1.49 5.44
C ASN A 64 -16.80 2.78 5.12
N ALA A 65 -17.52 3.84 4.83
CA ALA A 65 -16.97 5.14 4.44
C ALA A 65 -17.83 6.30 4.96
N PRO A 66 -17.26 7.42 5.41
CA PRO A 66 -18.03 8.54 5.90
C PRO A 66 -18.87 9.18 4.77
N LEU A 67 -20.03 9.72 5.12
CA LEU A 67 -21.00 10.27 4.16
C LEU A 67 -20.41 11.37 3.27
N TRP A 68 -19.47 12.18 3.79
CA TRP A 68 -18.81 13.21 2.99
C TRP A 68 -17.96 12.60 1.86
N TRP A 69 -17.28 11.48 2.12
CA TRP A 69 -16.49 10.76 1.13
C TRP A 69 -17.39 10.14 0.05
N ILE A 70 -18.48 9.50 0.48
CA ILE A 70 -19.47 8.91 -0.43
C ILE A 70 -20.04 9.98 -1.37
N ARG A 71 -20.44 11.15 -0.83
CA ARG A 71 -20.92 12.27 -1.63
C ARG A 71 -19.89 12.72 -2.65
N ARG A 72 -18.64 12.91 -2.25
CA ARG A 72 -17.55 13.35 -3.12
C ARG A 72 -17.32 12.38 -4.28
N ILE A 73 -17.29 11.06 -3.98
CA ILE A 73 -17.15 10.04 -5.01
C ILE A 73 -18.35 10.05 -5.96
N LYS A 74 -19.57 10.16 -5.44
CA LYS A 74 -20.79 10.21 -6.25
C LYS A 74 -20.84 11.44 -7.17
N GLU A 75 -20.41 12.59 -6.70
CA GLU A 75 -20.31 13.81 -7.51
C GLU A 75 -19.27 13.68 -8.64
N SER A 76 -18.10 13.10 -8.33
CA SER A 76 -17.01 12.96 -9.30
C SER A 76 -17.22 11.80 -10.29
N HIS A 77 -17.94 10.76 -9.88
CA HIS A 77 -18.13 9.52 -10.64
C HIS A 77 -19.60 9.04 -10.60
N PRO A 78 -20.57 9.80 -11.16
CA PRO A 78 -22.00 9.52 -11.01
C PRO A 78 -22.43 8.14 -11.49
N SER A 79 -21.78 7.61 -12.53
CA SER A 79 -22.14 6.34 -13.17
C SER A 79 -21.61 5.09 -12.46
N ASN A 80 -20.54 5.20 -11.68
CA ASN A 80 -19.85 4.03 -11.11
C ASN A 80 -19.37 4.21 -9.65
N TRP A 81 -19.93 5.19 -8.93
CA TRP A 81 -19.55 5.51 -7.56
C TRP A 81 -19.71 4.33 -6.58
N GLU A 82 -20.76 3.51 -6.72
CA GLU A 82 -20.97 2.34 -5.86
C GLU A 82 -19.87 1.29 -6.07
N GLU A 83 -19.48 1.07 -7.32
CA GLU A 83 -18.41 0.14 -7.64
C GLU A 83 -17.07 0.62 -7.09
N ILE A 84 -16.75 1.92 -7.23
CA ILE A 84 -15.54 2.53 -6.67
C ILE A 84 -15.48 2.32 -5.16
N LEU A 85 -16.57 2.62 -4.44
CA LEU A 85 -16.64 2.42 -3.00
C LEU A 85 -16.51 0.94 -2.62
N ARG A 86 -17.18 0.04 -3.34
CA ARG A 86 -17.10 -1.42 -3.12
C ARG A 86 -15.67 -1.93 -3.34
N ILE A 87 -15.00 -1.51 -4.41
CA ILE A 87 -13.60 -1.88 -4.65
C ILE A 87 -12.70 -1.37 -3.53
N GLY A 88 -12.98 -0.19 -2.97
CA GLY A 88 -12.27 0.38 -1.83
C GLY A 88 -12.29 -0.50 -0.57
N THR A 89 -13.31 -1.34 -0.40
CA THR A 89 -13.41 -2.27 0.75
C THR A 89 -12.71 -3.62 0.51
N LEU A 90 -12.33 -3.93 -0.72
CA LEU A 90 -11.66 -5.18 -1.03
C LEU A 90 -10.18 -5.14 -0.61
N ARG A 91 -9.60 -6.31 -0.38
CA ARG A 91 -8.16 -6.43 -0.11
C ARG A 91 -7.36 -5.82 -1.26
N ALA A 92 -6.41 -4.95 -0.93
CA ALA A 92 -5.53 -4.36 -1.93
C ALA A 92 -4.64 -5.44 -2.57
N PRO A 93 -4.44 -5.41 -3.91
CA PRO A 93 -3.54 -6.34 -4.58
C PRO A 93 -2.09 -6.08 -4.14
N MET A 94 -1.28 -7.12 -4.12
CA MET A 94 0.16 -6.98 -3.92
C MET A 94 0.86 -7.03 -5.26
N THR A 95 1.48 -5.92 -5.62
CA THR A 95 2.24 -5.80 -6.87
C THR A 95 3.71 -5.64 -6.57
N LEU A 96 4.52 -6.36 -7.31
CA LEU A 96 5.97 -6.32 -7.27
C LEU A 96 6.49 -5.60 -8.51
N ARG A 97 7.47 -4.74 -8.34
CA ARG A 97 8.30 -4.25 -9.43
C ARG A 97 9.50 -5.17 -9.58
N VAL A 98 9.69 -5.72 -10.76
CA VAL A 98 10.86 -6.54 -11.12
C VAL A 98 11.99 -5.61 -11.54
N ASN A 99 13.17 -5.78 -10.95
CA ASN A 99 14.37 -5.04 -11.30
C ASN A 99 14.90 -5.50 -12.66
N ALA A 100 14.65 -4.68 -13.70
CA ALA A 100 14.99 -5.00 -15.09
C ALA A 100 16.50 -5.15 -15.34
N ARG A 101 17.37 -4.64 -14.44
CA ARG A 101 18.82 -4.85 -14.53
C ARG A 101 19.25 -6.26 -14.08
N ARG A 102 18.38 -7.00 -13.40
CA ARG A 102 18.71 -8.32 -12.83
C ARG A 102 17.97 -9.47 -13.49
N ILE A 103 16.67 -9.29 -13.77
CA ILE A 103 15.83 -10.34 -14.34
C ILE A 103 14.69 -9.73 -15.16
N THR A 104 14.17 -10.46 -16.12
CA THR A 104 12.96 -10.03 -16.83
C THR A 104 11.70 -10.40 -16.04
N PRO A 105 10.58 -9.65 -16.16
CA PRO A 105 9.31 -10.03 -15.54
C PRO A 105 8.82 -11.42 -15.96
N ALA A 106 9.10 -11.85 -17.18
CA ALA A 106 8.73 -13.19 -17.67
C ALA A 106 9.52 -14.28 -16.91
N ALA A 107 10.83 -14.12 -16.78
CA ALA A 107 11.67 -15.07 -16.04
C ALA A 107 11.30 -15.12 -14.56
N TYR A 108 10.97 -13.96 -13.96
CA TYR A 108 10.51 -13.92 -12.57
C TYR A 108 9.15 -14.62 -12.38
N LEU A 109 8.23 -14.51 -13.33
CA LEU A 109 6.96 -15.25 -13.30
C LEU A 109 7.17 -16.77 -13.34
N GLU A 110 8.12 -17.27 -14.15
CA GLU A 110 8.47 -18.70 -14.15
C GLU A 110 9.08 -19.14 -12.82
N GLU A 111 9.90 -18.29 -12.17
CA GLU A 111 10.41 -18.56 -10.84
C GLU A 111 9.30 -18.65 -9.79
N LEU A 112 8.34 -17.71 -9.79
CA LEU A 112 7.18 -17.75 -8.90
C LEU A 112 6.34 -19.01 -9.14
N LYS A 113 6.08 -19.35 -10.39
CA LYS A 113 5.34 -20.56 -10.79
C LYS A 113 6.03 -21.84 -10.30
N ALA A 114 7.34 -21.94 -10.44
CA ALA A 114 8.12 -23.08 -9.94
C ALA A 114 8.03 -23.24 -8.41
N ARG A 115 7.77 -22.15 -7.69
CA ARG A 115 7.55 -22.14 -6.23
C ARG A 115 6.09 -22.27 -5.82
N GLY A 116 5.17 -22.48 -6.78
CA GLY A 116 3.74 -22.57 -6.51
C GLY A 116 3.08 -21.26 -6.07
N ILE A 117 3.66 -20.10 -6.43
CA ILE A 117 3.14 -18.77 -6.12
C ILE A 117 2.42 -18.22 -7.36
N PRO A 118 1.07 -18.21 -7.37
CA PRO A 118 0.31 -17.70 -8.51
C PRO A 118 0.48 -16.19 -8.66
N ALA A 119 0.83 -15.77 -9.87
CA ALA A 119 1.04 -14.35 -10.18
C ALA A 119 0.77 -14.10 -11.67
N LEU A 120 0.53 -12.82 -12.02
CA LEU A 120 0.33 -12.40 -13.40
C LEU A 120 1.07 -11.09 -13.69
N ARG A 121 1.43 -10.87 -14.94
CA ARG A 121 2.02 -9.61 -15.40
C ARG A 121 0.93 -8.56 -15.57
N VAL A 122 1.12 -7.38 -14.97
CA VAL A 122 0.13 -6.28 -15.02
C VAL A 122 0.70 -4.98 -15.58
N GLY A 123 1.98 -4.95 -15.94
CA GLY A 123 2.67 -3.79 -16.50
C GLY A 123 4.01 -4.15 -17.11
N ARG A 124 4.79 -3.13 -17.46
CA ARG A 124 6.11 -3.31 -18.08
C ARG A 124 7.06 -4.07 -17.14
N SER A 125 7.16 -3.62 -15.88
CA SER A 125 7.97 -4.22 -14.81
C SER A 125 7.12 -4.80 -13.67
N ALA A 126 5.78 -4.73 -13.78
CA ALA A 126 4.85 -5.07 -12.72
C ALA A 126 4.36 -6.52 -12.79
N VAL A 127 4.53 -7.24 -11.69
CA VAL A 127 3.98 -8.57 -11.45
C VAL A 127 3.06 -8.51 -10.24
N MET A 128 1.81 -8.89 -10.39
CA MET A 128 0.81 -8.92 -9.32
C MET A 128 0.65 -10.34 -8.79
N LEU A 129 0.79 -10.51 -7.48
CA LEU A 129 0.52 -11.76 -6.80
C LEU A 129 -0.99 -11.96 -6.65
N GLU A 130 -1.48 -13.16 -6.86
CA GLU A 130 -2.89 -13.52 -6.62
C GLU A 130 -3.26 -13.36 -5.14
N SER A 131 -2.35 -13.75 -4.25
CA SER A 131 -2.48 -13.54 -2.81
C SER A 131 -1.24 -12.84 -2.26
N PRO A 132 -1.41 -11.80 -1.43
CA PRO A 132 -0.28 -11.14 -0.79
C PRO A 132 0.52 -12.07 0.12
N LEU A 133 1.83 -11.93 0.10
CA LEU A 133 2.78 -12.65 0.94
C LEU A 133 3.44 -11.70 1.94
N PRO A 134 3.89 -12.19 3.10
CA PRO A 134 4.83 -11.46 3.94
C PRO A 134 6.08 -11.11 3.13
N VAL A 135 6.60 -9.88 3.28
CA VAL A 135 7.73 -9.39 2.46
C VAL A 135 8.96 -10.32 2.54
N LYS A 136 9.20 -10.91 3.72
CA LYS A 136 10.29 -11.87 3.94
C LYS A 136 10.17 -13.18 3.14
N ASP A 137 8.93 -13.49 2.69
CA ASP A 137 8.62 -14.74 1.98
C ASP A 137 8.54 -14.50 0.44
N ILE A 138 8.78 -13.26 -0.01
CA ILE A 138 8.82 -12.90 -1.43
C ILE A 138 10.19 -13.31 -2.00
N PRO A 139 10.23 -14.23 -2.98
CA PRO A 139 11.48 -14.64 -3.60
C PRO A 139 12.24 -13.44 -4.20
N GLY A 140 13.54 -13.34 -3.91
CA GLY A 140 14.42 -12.31 -4.45
C GLY A 140 14.22 -10.90 -3.88
N PHE A 141 13.38 -10.72 -2.84
CA PHE A 141 13.21 -9.39 -2.24
C PHE A 141 14.49 -8.90 -1.54
N THR A 142 15.09 -9.73 -0.72
CA THR A 142 16.32 -9.40 0.01
C THR A 142 17.50 -9.15 -0.94
N GLU A 143 17.56 -9.91 -2.01
CA GLU A 143 18.59 -9.83 -3.05
C GLU A 143 18.39 -8.65 -4.01
N GLY A 144 17.30 -7.88 -3.86
CA GLY A 144 17.01 -6.73 -4.72
C GLY A 144 16.55 -7.09 -6.13
N ILE A 145 16.07 -8.31 -6.33
CA ILE A 145 15.45 -8.75 -7.59
C ILE A 145 14.10 -8.09 -7.79
N VAL A 146 13.36 -7.86 -6.69
CA VAL A 146 12.05 -7.21 -6.71
C VAL A 146 11.90 -6.18 -5.58
N SER A 147 10.93 -5.30 -5.78
CA SER A 147 10.43 -4.36 -4.76
C SER A 147 8.91 -4.41 -4.70
N VAL A 148 8.34 -4.23 -3.51
CA VAL A 148 6.90 -4.02 -3.37
C VAL A 148 6.58 -2.60 -3.82
N GLN A 149 5.88 -2.46 -4.95
CA GLN A 149 5.46 -1.18 -5.48
C GLN A 149 4.18 -1.34 -6.29
N ASP A 150 3.20 -0.46 -6.06
CA ASP A 150 1.94 -0.48 -6.79
C ASP A 150 2.17 -0.28 -8.29
N ALA A 151 1.40 -0.99 -9.14
CA ALA A 151 1.54 -0.91 -10.59
C ALA A 151 1.33 0.53 -11.12
N GLY A 152 0.34 1.25 -10.58
CA GLY A 152 0.13 2.66 -10.95
C GLY A 152 1.31 3.56 -10.58
N THR A 153 1.96 3.30 -9.45
CA THR A 153 3.16 4.03 -9.02
C THR A 153 4.35 3.78 -9.95
N GLN A 154 4.44 2.61 -10.57
CA GLN A 154 5.51 2.29 -11.52
C GLN A 154 5.43 3.11 -12.80
N LEU A 155 4.25 3.60 -13.18
CA LEU A 155 4.06 4.46 -14.35
C LEU A 155 4.86 5.77 -14.28
N ALA A 156 5.18 6.26 -13.08
CA ALA A 156 5.95 7.48 -12.91
C ALA A 156 7.32 7.41 -13.62
N ALA A 157 8.05 6.31 -13.47
CA ALA A 157 9.33 6.11 -14.16
C ALA A 157 9.13 5.83 -15.67
N GLU A 158 8.05 5.14 -16.04
CA GLU A 158 7.74 4.87 -17.46
C GLU A 158 7.38 6.15 -18.22
N ILE A 159 6.63 7.08 -17.59
CA ILE A 159 6.24 8.38 -18.17
C ILE A 159 7.44 9.30 -18.25
N LEU A 160 8.27 9.36 -17.20
CA LEU A 160 9.46 10.17 -17.19
C LEU A 160 10.47 9.68 -18.23
N ALA A 161 10.51 8.36 -18.47
CA ALA A 161 11.33 7.69 -19.49
C ALA A 161 12.81 8.10 -19.44
N PRO A 162 13.50 7.89 -18.30
CA PRO A 162 14.88 8.36 -18.11
C PRO A 162 15.80 7.86 -19.19
N GLN A 163 16.75 8.73 -19.63
CA GLN A 163 17.74 8.42 -20.62
C GLN A 163 19.12 8.29 -19.98
N LYS A 164 20.06 7.69 -20.74
CA LYS A 164 21.44 7.56 -20.30
C LYS A 164 22.08 8.93 -20.06
N ASN A 165 22.80 9.07 -18.94
CA ASN A 165 23.52 10.26 -18.48
C ASN A 165 22.64 11.47 -18.11
N GLU A 166 21.33 11.36 -18.13
CA GLU A 166 20.45 12.44 -17.65
C GLU A 166 20.66 12.71 -16.16
N GLN A 167 20.54 13.99 -15.79
CA GLN A 167 20.49 14.47 -14.41
C GLN A 167 19.02 14.59 -14.01
N ILE A 168 18.57 13.77 -13.09
CA ILE A 168 17.16 13.72 -12.67
C ILE A 168 17.05 14.11 -11.20
N LEU A 169 16.08 14.97 -10.90
CA LEU A 169 15.69 15.30 -9.54
C LEU A 169 14.48 14.46 -9.14
N ASP A 170 14.57 13.73 -8.01
CA ASP A 170 13.42 13.17 -7.29
C ASP A 170 13.20 14.05 -6.04
N ALA A 171 12.21 14.95 -6.09
CA ALA A 171 12.09 16.06 -5.14
C ALA A 171 11.40 15.68 -3.82
N CYS A 172 10.73 14.51 -3.73
CA CYS A 172 10.10 13.97 -2.52
C CYS A 172 10.31 12.46 -2.50
N ALA A 173 11.57 12.04 -2.34
CA ALA A 173 12.02 10.71 -2.77
C ALA A 173 11.70 9.55 -1.80
N ALA A 174 11.48 9.83 -0.50
CA ALA A 174 11.32 8.74 0.47
C ALA A 174 10.06 7.88 0.25
N PRO A 175 10.20 6.57 0.39
CA PRO A 175 11.34 5.79 0.87
C PRO A 175 12.34 5.31 -0.21
N GLY A 176 12.40 5.95 -1.39
CA GLY A 176 13.37 5.65 -2.44
C GLY A 176 12.87 4.69 -3.54
N GLY A 177 11.60 4.30 -3.51
CA GLY A 177 11.06 3.34 -4.48
C GLY A 177 11.01 3.87 -5.92
N LYS A 178 10.67 5.15 -6.13
CA LYS A 178 10.68 5.80 -7.44
C LYS A 178 12.10 6.13 -7.89
N THR A 179 12.93 6.67 -6.99
CA THR A 179 14.37 6.87 -7.21
C THR A 179 15.03 5.62 -7.77
N ALA A 180 14.86 4.49 -7.09
CA ALA A 180 15.39 3.21 -7.52
C ALA A 180 14.85 2.77 -8.89
N HIS A 181 13.56 2.98 -9.16
CA HIS A 181 12.96 2.60 -10.43
C HIS A 181 13.55 3.40 -11.62
N LEU A 182 13.82 4.70 -11.42
CA LEU A 182 14.53 5.51 -12.42
C LEU A 182 15.90 4.92 -12.72
N LEU A 183 16.68 4.62 -11.68
CA LEU A 183 18.01 4.03 -11.79
C LEU A 183 18.02 2.62 -12.38
N GLU A 184 16.98 1.81 -12.10
CA GLU A 184 16.81 0.49 -12.72
C GLU A 184 16.45 0.59 -14.20
N SER A 185 15.78 1.67 -14.62
CA SER A 185 15.29 1.86 -15.98
C SER A 185 16.35 2.37 -16.95
N ALA A 186 17.31 3.19 -16.48
CA ALA A 186 18.37 3.75 -17.29
C ALA A 186 19.64 4.01 -16.48
N ASP A 187 20.75 4.17 -17.18
CA ASP A 187 22.04 4.59 -16.61
C ASP A 187 22.09 6.11 -16.48
N CYS A 188 21.30 6.65 -15.53
CA CYS A 188 21.11 8.08 -15.26
C CYS A 188 21.65 8.46 -13.87
N HIS A 189 21.76 9.75 -13.61
CA HIS A 189 22.17 10.30 -12.32
C HIS A 189 20.95 10.88 -11.60
N VAL A 190 20.64 10.38 -10.40
CA VAL A 190 19.50 10.88 -9.63
C VAL A 190 19.96 11.60 -8.37
N THR A 191 19.46 12.84 -8.19
CA THR A 191 19.49 13.54 -6.91
C THR A 191 18.15 13.36 -6.24
N ALA A 192 18.15 12.71 -5.07
CA ALA A 192 16.97 12.40 -4.28
C ALA A 192 16.88 13.31 -3.06
N LEU A 193 15.84 14.12 -2.96
CA LEU A 193 15.58 15.01 -1.83
C LEU A 193 14.48 14.45 -0.93
N GLU A 194 14.67 14.61 0.35
CA GLU A 194 13.64 14.35 1.37
C GLU A 194 13.85 15.33 2.53
N ILE A 195 12.79 16.00 2.94
CA ILE A 195 12.87 17.01 4.00
C ILE A 195 13.15 16.40 5.38
N ASP A 196 12.66 15.19 5.65
CA ASP A 196 12.89 14.47 6.90
C ASP A 196 14.19 13.65 6.83
N PRO A 197 15.24 13.99 7.65
CA PRO A 197 16.50 13.24 7.64
C PRO A 197 16.33 11.75 7.94
N LYS A 198 15.36 11.35 8.79
CA LYS A 198 15.12 9.94 9.10
C LYS A 198 14.54 9.20 7.91
N ARG A 199 13.69 9.86 7.14
CA ARG A 199 13.16 9.29 5.90
C ARG A 199 14.20 9.27 4.79
N ALA A 200 15.13 10.22 4.77
CA ALA A 200 16.26 10.20 3.83
C ALA A 200 17.15 8.94 4.03
N GLU A 201 17.34 8.47 5.27
CA GLU A 201 18.06 7.22 5.52
C GLU A 201 17.31 5.98 4.97
N LEU A 202 15.98 6.02 4.88
CA LEU A 202 15.21 4.94 4.23
C LEU A 202 15.50 4.87 2.73
N ILE A 203 15.75 6.01 2.07
CA ILE A 203 16.17 6.04 0.67
C ILE A 203 17.49 5.29 0.52
N LYS A 204 18.48 5.63 1.32
CA LYS A 204 19.82 4.99 1.27
C LYS A 204 19.73 3.48 1.47
N SER A 205 18.96 3.03 2.47
CA SER A 205 18.77 1.60 2.74
C SER A 205 18.06 0.88 1.57
N THR A 206 17.08 1.53 0.94
CA THR A 206 16.39 0.99 -0.24
C THR A 206 17.36 0.84 -1.42
N LEU A 207 18.14 1.87 -1.72
CA LEU A 207 19.12 1.88 -2.81
C LEU A 207 20.21 0.83 -2.60
N LEU A 208 20.74 0.72 -1.37
CA LEU A 208 21.73 -0.28 -1.00
C LEU A 208 21.22 -1.70 -1.27
N ARG A 209 20.00 -2.03 -0.82
CA ARG A 209 19.39 -3.34 -1.06
C ARG A 209 19.25 -3.65 -2.55
N LEU A 210 18.93 -2.65 -3.36
CA LEU A 210 18.71 -2.80 -4.80
C LEU A 210 20.01 -2.75 -5.62
N GLY A 211 21.13 -2.36 -5.00
CA GLY A 211 22.43 -2.26 -5.66
C GLY A 211 22.48 -1.12 -6.67
N VAL A 212 21.85 0.01 -6.38
CA VAL A 212 21.86 1.25 -7.18
C VAL A 212 22.24 2.44 -6.30
N GLU A 213 22.77 3.50 -6.91
CA GLU A 213 23.28 4.67 -6.20
C GLU A 213 22.63 5.96 -6.68
N ALA A 214 22.35 6.87 -5.75
CA ALA A 214 21.90 8.23 -6.00
C ALA A 214 22.54 9.21 -5.03
N THR A 215 22.55 10.48 -5.37
CA THR A 215 22.88 11.56 -4.44
C THR A 215 21.68 11.83 -3.55
N VAL A 216 21.71 11.38 -2.29
CA VAL A 216 20.62 11.58 -1.31
C VAL A 216 20.93 12.77 -0.43
N ARG A 217 20.01 13.74 -0.36
CA ARG A 217 20.12 14.93 0.52
C ARG A 217 18.87 15.09 1.37
N ALA A 218 19.08 15.36 2.65
CA ALA A 218 18.01 15.81 3.55
C ALA A 218 17.87 17.31 3.39
N ALA A 219 16.88 17.78 2.62
CA ALA A 219 16.67 19.19 2.32
C ALA A 219 15.21 19.45 1.91
N ASP A 220 14.75 20.67 2.15
CA ASP A 220 13.49 21.17 1.60
C ASP A 220 13.68 21.48 0.10
N ALA A 221 12.93 20.80 -0.76
CA ALA A 221 12.98 20.99 -2.19
C ALA A 221 12.69 22.45 -2.61
N ALA A 222 11.92 23.20 -1.85
CA ALA A 222 11.61 24.61 -2.10
C ALA A 222 12.80 25.55 -1.84
N MET A 223 13.75 25.15 -0.99
CA MET A 223 14.91 25.96 -0.62
C MET A 223 16.09 25.69 -1.58
N VAL A 224 15.88 25.97 -2.86
CA VAL A 224 16.80 25.59 -3.97
C VAL A 224 18.25 25.98 -3.72
N SER A 225 18.50 27.18 -3.15
CA SER A 225 19.86 27.66 -2.84
C SER A 225 20.61 26.81 -1.81
N GLU A 226 19.92 26.02 -0.99
CA GLU A 226 20.56 25.21 0.06
C GLU A 226 21.07 23.87 -0.46
N TRP A 227 20.51 23.36 -1.53
CA TRP A 227 20.83 22.01 -2.01
C TRP A 227 21.31 21.96 -3.48
N HIS A 228 20.97 22.96 -4.30
CA HIS A 228 21.36 23.02 -5.69
C HIS A 228 22.52 23.98 -5.91
N SER A 229 23.61 23.46 -6.47
CA SER A 229 24.79 24.26 -6.78
C SER A 229 25.46 23.70 -8.04
N GLY A 230 24.86 23.85 -9.19
CA GLY A 230 25.53 23.32 -10.34
C GLY A 230 24.68 23.10 -11.60
N ARG A 231 24.87 21.96 -12.25
CA ARG A 231 24.20 21.60 -13.50
C ARG A 231 22.69 21.48 -13.33
N GLU A 232 21.94 22.05 -14.26
CA GLU A 232 20.49 21.92 -14.35
C GLU A 232 20.07 20.45 -14.49
N PHE A 233 18.84 20.14 -14.07
CA PHE A 233 18.25 18.83 -14.24
C PHE A 233 17.58 18.71 -15.61
N ASP A 234 17.77 17.57 -16.25
CA ASP A 234 17.11 17.25 -17.52
C ASP A 234 15.64 16.87 -17.30
N ALA A 235 15.32 16.27 -16.11
CA ALA A 235 13.96 15.92 -15.73
C ALA A 235 13.75 16.03 -14.21
N ILE A 236 12.51 16.27 -13.80
CA ILE A 236 12.12 16.35 -12.39
C ILE A 236 10.94 15.43 -12.14
N LEU A 237 11.10 14.53 -11.15
CA LEU A 237 10.03 13.75 -10.56
C LEU A 237 9.58 14.43 -9.27
N LEU A 238 8.31 14.84 -9.22
CA LEU A 238 7.69 15.40 -8.02
C LEU A 238 6.50 14.54 -7.59
N ASP A 239 6.70 13.71 -6.57
CA ASP A 239 5.66 12.96 -5.88
C ASP A 239 5.43 13.56 -4.49
N ALA A 240 4.86 14.75 -4.49
CA ALA A 240 4.66 15.55 -3.27
C ALA A 240 3.64 14.91 -2.31
N PRO A 241 3.76 15.14 -1.00
CA PRO A 241 2.76 14.76 -0.02
C PRO A 241 1.37 15.25 -0.43
N CYS A 242 0.40 14.35 -0.40
CA CYS A 242 -0.96 14.62 -0.83
C CYS A 242 -1.99 14.12 0.20
N THR A 243 -3.27 14.20 -0.16
CA THR A 243 -4.37 13.72 0.68
C THR A 243 -4.40 12.20 0.84
N ALA A 244 -3.58 11.46 0.14
CA ALA A 244 -3.55 10.00 0.14
C ALA A 244 -4.90 9.33 -0.23
N SER A 245 -5.81 10.06 -0.89
CA SER A 245 -7.12 9.53 -1.30
C SER A 245 -7.04 8.32 -2.23
N GLY A 246 -5.96 8.20 -3.00
CA GLY A 246 -5.73 7.06 -3.90
C GLY A 246 -5.34 5.76 -3.20
N ILE A 247 -4.97 5.78 -1.91
CA ILE A 247 -4.55 4.58 -1.16
C ILE A 247 -5.59 4.07 -0.17
N VAL A 248 -6.84 4.53 -0.23
CA VAL A 248 -7.93 4.13 0.68
C VAL A 248 -8.07 2.62 0.77
N ARG A 249 -7.88 1.90 -0.32
CA ARG A 249 -7.92 0.43 -0.34
C ARG A 249 -6.83 -0.23 0.53
N ARG A 250 -5.71 0.45 0.77
CA ARG A 250 -4.60 0.01 1.64
C ARG A 250 -4.68 0.60 3.04
N GLN A 251 -5.27 1.80 3.15
CA GLN A 251 -5.44 2.56 4.38
C GLN A 251 -6.90 3.04 4.47
N PRO A 252 -7.82 2.17 4.87
CA PRO A 252 -9.26 2.46 4.87
C PRO A 252 -9.68 3.50 5.90
N ASP A 253 -8.82 3.87 6.83
CA ASP A 253 -9.01 4.93 7.82
C ASP A 253 -8.78 6.34 7.27
N VAL A 254 -8.14 6.49 6.10
CA VAL A 254 -7.87 7.80 5.48
C VAL A 254 -9.12 8.67 5.33
N PRO A 255 -10.29 8.19 4.86
CA PRO A 255 -11.49 9.01 4.79
C PRO A 255 -12.07 9.41 6.15
N TRP A 256 -11.76 8.68 7.22
CA TRP A 256 -12.26 8.90 8.57
C TRP A 256 -11.38 9.85 9.39
N SER A 257 -10.13 10.02 9.01
CA SER A 257 -9.15 10.86 9.70
C SER A 257 -9.12 12.31 9.21
N ARG A 258 -10.09 12.71 8.40
CA ARG A 258 -10.16 14.03 7.76
C ARG A 258 -11.47 14.75 7.99
#